data_4955f6f62fccfd282ed71a246998b274
#
_entry.id   4955f6f62fccfd282ed71a246998b274
#
_cell.length_a   1.000
_cell.length_b   1.000
_cell.length_c   1.000
_cell.angle_alpha   90.00
_cell.angle_beta   90.00
_cell.angle_gamma   90.00
#
_symmetry.space_group_name_H-M   'P 1'
#
loop_
_entity.id
_entity.type
_entity.pdbx_description
1 polymer ?
#
loop_
_entity_poly.entity_id
_entity_poly.type
_entity_poly.pdbx_seq_one_letter_code
_entity_poly.pdbx_strand_id
1 'polypeptide(L)'
;MSIKDIAAAYRKSTEEFEKLVNSISSDQLDTKHPEGWSARQVIHHMADSEAQSYARIRRLIAEPEGTVIQGYDENAWSASAVLGYSTLPIDFSVKVFSAVRASSLVMLERLTEADLSKTGVHSESGEFSIEKWCRYYTAHPLDHIGQIEKAIRGEN
;
A
#
# COMPACT_ATOMS: atom_id res chain seq x y z
N MET A 1 10.61 18.31 -3.32
CA MET A 1 9.37 18.27 -2.49
C MET A 1 9.84 18.18 -1.05
N SER A 2 9.40 19.05 -0.16
CA SER A 2 9.83 19.00 1.25
C SER A 2 9.22 17.78 1.98
N ILE A 3 9.85 17.38 3.10
CA ILE A 3 9.29 16.32 3.96
C ILE A 3 7.85 16.65 4.37
N LYS A 4 7.58 17.92 4.65
CA LYS A 4 6.23 18.38 5.00
C LYS A 4 5.21 18.16 3.89
N ASP A 5 5.61 18.42 2.63
CA ASP A 5 4.74 18.18 1.47
C ASP A 5 4.51 16.67 1.24
N ILE A 6 5.56 15.86 1.41
CA ILE A 6 5.49 14.39 1.32
C ILE A 6 4.51 13.85 2.37
N ALA A 7 4.66 14.24 3.62
CA ALA A 7 3.79 13.80 4.72
C ALA A 7 2.33 14.22 4.49
N ALA A 8 2.09 15.43 4.00
CA ALA A 8 0.75 15.92 3.68
C ALA A 8 0.12 15.12 2.53
N ALA A 9 0.86 14.83 1.46
CA ALA A 9 0.39 14.03 0.33
C ALA A 9 0.11 12.57 0.75
N TYR A 10 0.99 11.98 1.58
CA TYR A 10 0.82 10.63 2.12
C TYR A 10 -0.44 10.52 2.98
N ARG A 11 -0.69 11.49 3.88
CA ARG A 11 -1.92 11.58 4.68
C ARG A 11 -3.15 11.67 3.79
N LYS A 12 -3.14 12.57 2.82
CA LYS A 12 -4.26 12.77 1.90
C LYS A 12 -4.62 11.48 1.13
N SER A 13 -3.63 10.77 0.59
CA SER A 13 -3.88 9.52 -0.12
C SER A 13 -4.46 8.43 0.79
N THR A 14 -4.09 8.41 2.07
CA THR A 14 -4.69 7.53 3.08
C THR A 14 -6.16 7.84 3.29
N GLU A 15 -6.48 9.10 3.55
CA GLU A 15 -7.86 9.58 3.81
C GLU A 15 -8.78 9.32 2.61
N GLU A 16 -8.29 9.52 1.38
CA GLU A 16 -9.06 9.27 0.16
C GLU A 16 -9.37 7.77 -0.01
N PHE A 17 -8.40 6.90 0.24
CA PHE A 17 -8.61 5.44 0.17
C PHE A 17 -9.60 4.97 1.26
N GLU A 18 -9.42 5.40 2.50
CA GLU A 18 -10.33 5.05 3.61
C GLU A 18 -11.76 5.54 3.34
N LYS A 19 -11.91 6.75 2.81
CA LYS A 19 -13.21 7.30 2.42
C LYS A 19 -13.90 6.44 1.36
N LEU A 20 -13.17 6.01 0.32
CA LEU A 20 -13.72 5.11 -0.69
C LEU A 20 -14.15 3.78 -0.06
N VAL A 21 -13.25 3.12 0.68
CA VAL A 21 -13.53 1.81 1.30
C VAL A 21 -14.77 1.86 2.19
N ASN A 22 -14.93 2.93 2.98
CA ASN A 22 -16.09 3.12 3.84
C ASN A 22 -17.39 3.39 3.09
N SER A 23 -17.33 3.73 1.80
CA SER A 23 -18.53 3.98 0.96
C SER A 23 -19.00 2.75 0.17
N ILE A 24 -18.20 1.67 0.13
CA ILE A 24 -18.50 0.47 -0.65
C ILE A 24 -19.56 -0.37 0.08
N SER A 25 -20.65 -0.70 -0.63
CA SER A 25 -21.67 -1.62 -0.11
C SER A 25 -21.20 -3.07 -0.16
N SER A 26 -21.84 -3.95 0.62
CA SER A 26 -21.53 -5.38 0.61
C SER A 26 -21.64 -6.00 -0.79
N ASP A 27 -22.64 -5.59 -1.57
CA ASP A 27 -22.86 -6.11 -2.92
C ASP A 27 -21.76 -5.67 -3.91
N GLN A 28 -21.19 -4.48 -3.70
CA GLN A 28 -20.12 -3.95 -4.53
C GLN A 28 -18.77 -4.60 -4.26
N LEU A 29 -18.57 -5.14 -3.04
CA LEU A 29 -17.26 -5.73 -2.65
C LEU A 29 -16.81 -6.85 -3.58
N ASP A 30 -17.74 -7.64 -4.10
CA ASP A 30 -17.44 -8.84 -4.91
C ASP A 30 -17.71 -8.63 -6.42
N THR A 31 -18.22 -7.46 -6.79
CA THR A 31 -18.37 -7.08 -8.20
C THR A 31 -16.99 -6.93 -8.84
N LYS A 32 -16.83 -7.53 -10.04
CA LYS A 32 -15.59 -7.43 -10.81
C LYS A 32 -15.76 -7.82 -12.27
N HIS A 33 -14.85 -7.34 -13.12
CA HIS A 33 -14.64 -7.92 -14.44
C HIS A 33 -14.10 -9.36 -14.32
N PRO A 34 -14.45 -10.31 -15.22
CA PRO A 34 -13.96 -11.70 -15.14
C PRO A 34 -12.44 -11.84 -15.01
N GLU A 35 -11.67 -10.97 -15.64
CA GLU A 35 -10.20 -10.98 -15.62
C GLU A 35 -9.60 -10.02 -14.57
N GLY A 36 -10.41 -9.28 -13.84
CA GLY A 36 -9.97 -8.28 -12.86
C GLY A 36 -10.10 -8.77 -11.42
N TRP A 37 -9.58 -7.96 -10.52
CA TRP A 37 -9.80 -8.12 -9.07
C TRP A 37 -11.07 -7.41 -8.62
N SER A 38 -11.75 -7.97 -7.62
CA SER A 38 -12.82 -7.29 -6.92
C SER A 38 -12.29 -6.23 -5.94
N ALA A 39 -13.16 -5.34 -5.49
CA ALA A 39 -12.83 -4.38 -4.43
C ALA A 39 -12.32 -5.08 -3.16
N ARG A 40 -12.93 -6.22 -2.78
CA ARG A 40 -12.47 -7.07 -1.66
C ARG A 40 -11.01 -7.49 -1.84
N GLN A 41 -10.66 -8.03 -3.00
CA GLN A 41 -9.30 -8.48 -3.29
C GLN A 41 -8.29 -7.32 -3.24
N VAL A 42 -8.63 -6.17 -3.78
CA VAL A 42 -7.79 -4.97 -3.72
C VAL A 42 -7.58 -4.50 -2.28
N ILE A 43 -8.61 -4.51 -1.43
CA ILE A 43 -8.50 -4.10 -0.03
C ILE A 43 -7.57 -5.05 0.76
N HIS A 44 -7.65 -6.36 0.54
CA HIS A 44 -6.71 -7.32 1.14
C HIS A 44 -5.28 -7.08 0.64
N HIS A 45 -5.09 -6.90 -0.67
CA HIS A 45 -3.79 -6.56 -1.25
C HIS A 45 -3.20 -5.28 -0.64
N MET A 46 -4.02 -4.24 -0.46
CA MET A 46 -3.55 -3.00 0.14
C MET A 46 -3.05 -3.17 1.57
N ALA A 47 -3.69 -4.02 2.37
CA ALA A 47 -3.22 -4.34 3.71
C ALA A 47 -1.86 -5.06 3.68
N ASP A 48 -1.72 -6.06 2.82
CA ASP A 48 -0.48 -6.82 2.69
C ASP A 48 0.66 -5.97 2.12
N SER A 49 0.39 -5.14 1.12
CA SER A 49 1.37 -4.20 0.57
C SER A 49 1.81 -3.17 1.62
N GLU A 50 0.90 -2.66 2.44
CA GLU A 50 1.27 -1.74 3.52
C GLU A 50 2.06 -2.43 4.64
N ALA A 51 1.79 -3.70 4.95
CA ALA A 51 2.61 -4.46 5.87
C ALA A 51 4.05 -4.63 5.35
N GLN A 52 4.24 -4.85 4.04
CA GLN A 52 5.55 -4.83 3.40
C GLN A 52 6.19 -3.44 3.45
N SER A 53 5.43 -2.41 3.13
CA SER A 53 5.83 -1.00 3.20
C SER A 53 6.39 -0.64 4.57
N TYR A 54 5.72 -1.05 5.62
CA TYR A 54 6.12 -0.84 7.01
C TYR A 54 7.50 -1.41 7.35
N ALA A 55 7.75 -2.64 6.93
CA ALA A 55 9.05 -3.29 7.13
C ALA A 55 10.15 -2.65 6.27
N ARG A 56 9.84 -2.36 5.01
CA ARG A 56 10.79 -1.80 4.03
C ARG A 56 11.36 -0.45 4.46
N ILE A 57 10.50 0.49 4.86
CA ILE A 57 10.95 1.82 5.26
C ILE A 57 11.82 1.78 6.53
N ARG A 58 11.51 0.89 7.49
CA ARG A 58 12.30 0.72 8.71
C ARG A 58 13.70 0.19 8.41
N ARG A 59 13.83 -0.76 7.48
CA ARG A 59 15.13 -1.24 7.01
C ARG A 59 15.94 -0.12 6.37
N LEU A 60 15.35 0.66 5.47
CA LEU A 60 16.02 1.79 4.81
C LEU A 60 16.51 2.86 5.80
N ILE A 61 15.77 3.08 6.90
CA ILE A 61 16.14 4.09 7.90
C ILE A 61 17.24 3.57 8.84
N ALA A 62 17.11 2.35 9.31
CA ALA A 62 17.85 1.86 10.49
C ALA A 62 18.95 0.84 10.19
N GLU A 63 18.87 0.14 9.05
CA GLU A 63 19.88 -0.85 8.67
C GLU A 63 20.96 -0.22 7.78
N PRO A 64 22.13 -0.88 7.62
CA PRO A 64 23.20 -0.40 6.77
C PRO A 64 22.74 -0.15 5.34
N GLU A 65 23.38 0.80 4.66
CA GLU A 65 23.18 1.05 3.24
C GLU A 65 23.36 -0.24 2.41
N GLY A 66 22.50 -0.43 1.42
CA GLY A 66 22.45 -1.67 0.63
C GLY A 66 21.65 -2.82 1.27
N THR A 67 20.96 -2.57 2.39
CA THR A 67 20.05 -3.57 3.00
C THR A 67 19.06 -4.12 1.95
N VAL A 68 18.75 -5.42 2.06
CA VAL A 68 17.85 -6.08 1.11
C VAL A 68 16.39 -5.74 1.44
N ILE A 69 15.69 -5.22 0.43
CA ILE A 69 14.25 -4.97 0.44
C ILE A 69 13.57 -6.10 -0.32
N GLN A 70 12.93 -7.00 0.40
CA GLN A 70 12.31 -8.18 -0.20
C GLN A 70 11.02 -7.82 -0.95
N GLY A 71 10.92 -8.25 -2.20
CA GLY A 71 9.68 -8.28 -2.97
C GLY A 71 8.77 -9.45 -2.55
N TYR A 72 7.55 -9.47 -3.08
CA TYR A 72 6.64 -10.60 -2.91
C TYR A 72 5.74 -10.74 -4.15
N ASP A 73 5.32 -11.96 -4.44
CA ASP A 73 4.43 -12.27 -5.56
C ASP A 73 2.98 -12.00 -5.15
N GLU A 74 2.47 -10.83 -5.51
CA GLU A 74 1.09 -10.41 -5.20
C GLU A 74 0.02 -11.28 -5.85
N ASN A 75 0.32 -11.85 -7.03
CA ASN A 75 -0.61 -12.77 -7.71
C ASN A 75 -0.71 -14.10 -6.98
N ALA A 76 0.42 -14.65 -6.54
CA ALA A 76 0.43 -15.85 -5.72
C ALA A 76 -0.28 -15.65 -4.37
N TRP A 77 -0.10 -14.48 -3.75
CA TRP A 77 -0.81 -14.15 -2.51
C TRP A 77 -2.30 -14.02 -2.73
N SER A 78 -2.73 -13.30 -3.75
CA SER A 78 -4.16 -13.13 -4.05
C SER A 78 -4.86 -14.44 -4.46
N ALA A 79 -4.14 -15.39 -5.04
CA ALA A 79 -4.63 -16.70 -5.42
C ALA A 79 -4.66 -17.71 -4.27
N SER A 80 -4.00 -17.43 -3.14
CA SER A 80 -3.94 -18.34 -2.00
C SER A 80 -5.30 -18.47 -1.31
N ALA A 81 -5.84 -19.69 -1.28
CA ALA A 81 -7.09 -19.96 -0.58
C ALA A 81 -7.01 -19.68 0.92
N VAL A 82 -5.83 -19.85 1.54
CA VAL A 82 -5.61 -19.58 2.98
C VAL A 82 -5.59 -18.09 3.27
N LEU A 83 -5.01 -17.27 2.39
CA LEU A 83 -5.04 -15.81 2.55
C LEU A 83 -6.41 -15.21 2.25
N GLY A 84 -7.25 -15.92 1.51
CA GLY A 84 -8.69 -15.68 1.43
C GLY A 84 -9.12 -14.35 0.84
N TYR A 85 -8.35 -13.77 -0.08
CA TYR A 85 -8.64 -12.46 -0.71
C TYR A 85 -10.04 -12.37 -1.29
N SER A 86 -10.61 -13.47 -1.76
CA SER A 86 -11.95 -13.51 -2.36
C SER A 86 -13.07 -13.81 -1.37
N THR A 87 -12.77 -14.16 -0.11
CA THR A 87 -13.78 -14.75 0.79
C THR A 87 -13.77 -14.18 2.20
N LEU A 88 -12.62 -13.69 2.70
CA LEU A 88 -12.53 -13.19 4.07
C LEU A 88 -13.16 -11.80 4.22
N PRO A 89 -13.73 -11.48 5.41
CA PRO A 89 -14.15 -10.13 5.74
C PRO A 89 -12.98 -9.14 5.66
N ILE A 90 -13.24 -7.92 5.19
CA ILE A 90 -12.20 -6.89 4.98
C ILE A 90 -11.80 -6.15 6.27
N ASP A 91 -12.54 -6.32 7.37
CA ASP A 91 -12.40 -5.51 8.59
C ASP A 91 -10.99 -5.47 9.15
N PHE A 92 -10.31 -6.62 9.20
CA PHE A 92 -8.94 -6.67 9.70
C PHE A 92 -7.93 -6.08 8.71
N SER A 93 -8.14 -6.26 7.41
CA SER A 93 -7.30 -5.64 6.39
C SER A 93 -7.41 -4.11 6.40
N VAL A 94 -8.61 -3.57 6.56
CA VAL A 94 -8.80 -2.12 6.76
C VAL A 94 -8.05 -1.63 8.00
N LYS A 95 -8.15 -2.35 9.13
CA LYS A 95 -7.41 -1.99 10.36
C LYS A 95 -5.89 -2.05 10.18
N VAL A 96 -5.36 -3.06 9.48
CA VAL A 96 -3.93 -3.17 9.16
C VAL A 96 -3.50 -1.98 8.32
N PHE A 97 -4.21 -1.69 7.23
CA PHE A 97 -3.94 -0.54 6.36
C PHE A 97 -3.86 0.75 7.18
N SER A 98 -4.92 1.09 7.90
CA SER A 98 -5.03 2.32 8.68
C SER A 98 -3.93 2.44 9.75
N ALA A 99 -3.66 1.37 10.50
CA ALA A 99 -2.64 1.38 11.56
C ALA A 99 -1.22 1.54 11.00
N VAL A 100 -0.90 0.85 9.91
CA VAL A 100 0.40 0.97 9.23
C VAL A 100 0.60 2.37 8.68
N ARG A 101 -0.42 2.91 7.99
CA ARG A 101 -0.38 4.27 7.42
C ARG A 101 -0.19 5.33 8.49
N ALA A 102 -0.95 5.25 9.59
CA ALA A 102 -0.81 6.17 10.72
C ALA A 102 0.60 6.11 11.35
N SER A 103 1.11 4.90 11.60
CA SER A 103 2.46 4.71 12.14
C SER A 103 3.56 5.22 11.20
N SER A 104 3.42 4.98 9.90
CA SER A 104 4.37 5.43 8.88
C SER A 104 4.35 6.95 8.73
N LEU A 105 3.18 7.60 8.85
CA LEU A 105 3.08 9.05 8.80
C LEU A 105 3.87 9.73 9.93
N VAL A 106 3.73 9.23 11.17
CA VAL A 106 4.51 9.73 12.32
C VAL A 106 6.02 9.61 12.08
N MET A 107 6.45 8.52 11.45
CA MET A 107 7.85 8.32 11.08
C MET A 107 8.28 9.29 9.96
N LEU A 108 7.47 9.46 8.90
CA LEU A 108 7.73 10.40 7.80
C LEU A 108 7.95 11.83 8.29
N GLU A 109 7.13 12.30 9.23
CA GLU A 109 7.22 13.64 9.81
C GLU A 109 8.53 13.87 10.60
N ARG A 110 9.29 12.82 10.88
CA ARG A 110 10.58 12.85 11.60
C ARG A 110 11.79 12.73 10.68
N LEU A 111 11.59 12.41 9.40
CA LEU A 111 12.68 12.37 8.42
C LEU A 111 13.25 13.76 8.19
N THR A 112 14.53 13.78 7.80
CA THR A 112 15.21 14.97 7.26
C THR A 112 15.40 14.83 5.77
N GLU A 113 15.67 15.93 5.07
CA GLU A 113 15.96 15.91 3.63
C GLU A 113 17.18 14.99 3.31
N ALA A 114 18.15 14.91 4.23
CA ALA A 114 19.32 14.05 4.09
C ALA A 114 18.96 12.54 4.12
N ASP A 115 17.90 12.17 4.81
CA ASP A 115 17.46 10.78 4.89
C ASP A 115 16.90 10.27 3.56
N LEU A 116 16.37 11.13 2.71
CA LEU A 116 15.71 10.75 1.45
C LEU A 116 16.62 9.98 0.50
N SER A 117 17.94 10.25 0.54
CA SER A 117 18.94 9.60 -0.30
C SER A 117 19.42 8.23 0.19
N LYS A 118 19.07 7.82 1.41
CA LYS A 118 19.42 6.48 1.90
C LYS A 118 18.82 5.39 1.02
N THR A 119 19.61 4.37 0.70
CA THR A 119 19.24 3.31 -0.25
C THR A 119 19.37 1.92 0.32
N GLY A 120 18.55 1.02 -0.22
CA GLY A 120 18.67 -0.42 -0.13
C GLY A 120 18.56 -1.04 -1.53
N VAL A 121 18.56 -2.35 -1.61
CA VAL A 121 18.44 -3.11 -2.86
C VAL A 121 17.15 -3.93 -2.83
N HIS A 122 16.17 -3.52 -3.62
CA HIS A 122 14.94 -4.29 -3.79
C HIS A 122 15.22 -5.51 -4.66
N SER A 123 14.79 -6.69 -4.21
CA SER A 123 15.09 -7.97 -4.86
C SER A 123 14.63 -8.08 -6.32
N GLU A 124 13.65 -7.28 -6.73
CA GLU A 124 13.07 -7.29 -8.08
C GLU A 124 13.44 -6.04 -8.90
N SER A 125 13.50 -4.86 -8.27
CA SER A 125 13.66 -3.58 -8.98
C SER A 125 15.01 -2.89 -8.76
N GLY A 126 15.95 -3.51 -8.04
CA GLY A 126 17.28 -2.97 -7.78
C GLY A 126 17.28 -1.82 -6.77
N GLU A 127 18.06 -0.76 -7.02
CA GLU A 127 18.19 0.36 -6.07
C GLU A 127 16.84 0.96 -5.67
N PHE A 128 16.65 1.11 -4.36
CA PHE A 128 15.41 1.59 -3.77
C PHE A 128 15.69 2.55 -2.61
N SER A 129 15.47 3.85 -2.85
CA SER A 129 15.72 4.90 -1.86
C SER A 129 14.50 5.17 -0.97
N ILE A 130 14.71 5.90 0.14
CA ILE A 130 13.59 6.43 0.95
C ILE A 130 12.71 7.38 0.11
N GLU A 131 13.31 8.22 -0.76
CA GLU A 131 12.55 9.08 -1.67
C GLU A 131 11.64 8.26 -2.59
N LYS A 132 12.17 7.18 -3.17
CA LYS A 132 11.40 6.25 -4.04
C LYS A 132 10.27 5.59 -3.25
N TRP A 133 10.52 5.18 -2.01
CA TRP A 133 9.50 4.65 -1.10
C TRP A 133 8.38 5.68 -0.86
N CYS A 134 8.74 6.92 -0.53
CA CYS A 134 7.78 8.00 -0.29
C CYS A 134 6.87 8.22 -1.50
N ARG A 135 7.47 8.32 -2.69
CA ARG A 135 6.72 8.52 -3.94
C ARG A 135 5.80 7.36 -4.24
N TYR A 136 6.31 6.13 -4.16
CA TYR A 136 5.55 4.92 -4.46
C TYR A 136 4.36 4.75 -3.51
N TYR A 137 4.60 4.75 -2.20
CA TYR A 137 3.54 4.53 -1.22
C TYR A 137 2.60 5.73 -0.99
N THR A 138 2.93 6.90 -1.51
CA THR A 138 1.97 8.00 -1.62
C THR A 138 1.01 7.80 -2.80
N ALA A 139 1.51 7.34 -3.95
CA ALA A 139 0.70 7.12 -5.15
C ALA A 139 -0.16 5.84 -5.06
N HIS A 140 0.37 4.77 -4.48
CA HIS A 140 -0.21 3.44 -4.48
C HIS A 140 -1.69 3.37 -4.05
N PRO A 141 -2.14 4.02 -2.95
CA PRO A 141 -3.57 4.03 -2.62
C PRO A 141 -4.43 4.72 -3.69
N LEU A 142 -3.92 5.76 -4.34
CA LEU A 142 -4.66 6.49 -5.39
C LEU A 142 -4.83 5.64 -6.64
N ASP A 143 -3.80 4.88 -7.03
CA ASP A 143 -3.87 3.94 -8.16
C ASP A 143 -4.93 2.87 -7.90
N HIS A 144 -4.98 2.34 -6.67
CA HIS A 144 -5.95 1.32 -6.29
C HIS A 144 -7.37 1.87 -6.05
N ILE A 145 -7.55 3.16 -5.74
CA ILE A 145 -8.87 3.82 -5.81
C ILE A 145 -9.45 3.66 -7.20
N GLY A 146 -8.69 4.01 -8.25
CA GLY A 146 -9.13 3.86 -9.63
C GLY A 146 -9.47 2.42 -10.01
N GLN A 147 -8.68 1.45 -9.52
CA GLN A 147 -8.96 0.02 -9.74
C GLN A 147 -10.26 -0.43 -9.03
N ILE A 148 -10.47 -0.03 -7.79
CA ILE A 148 -11.71 -0.34 -7.05
C ILE A 148 -12.93 0.28 -7.76
N GLU A 149 -12.85 1.55 -8.18
CA GLU A 149 -13.93 2.23 -8.88
C GLU A 149 -14.31 1.53 -10.19
N LYS A 150 -13.34 1.00 -10.94
CA LYS A 150 -13.60 0.17 -12.12
C LYS A 150 -14.24 -1.16 -11.71
N ALA A 151 -13.69 -1.85 -10.72
CA ALA A 151 -14.20 -3.14 -10.27
C ALA A 151 -15.68 -3.09 -9.88
N ILE A 152 -16.10 -2.10 -9.10
CA ILE A 152 -17.51 -1.96 -8.66
C ILE A 152 -18.47 -1.63 -9.82
N ARG A 153 -17.96 -1.20 -10.99
CA ARG A 153 -18.73 -1.06 -12.23
C ARG A 153 -18.63 -2.29 -13.16
N GLY A 154 -17.89 -3.34 -12.75
CA GLY A 154 -17.65 -4.53 -13.58
C GLY A 154 -16.68 -4.27 -14.75
N GLU A 155 -15.86 -3.21 -14.66
CA GLU A 155 -14.87 -2.81 -15.68
C GLU A 155 -13.46 -3.36 -15.31
N ASN A 156 -12.56 -3.41 -16.32
CA ASN A 156 -11.15 -3.77 -16.16
C ASN A 156 -10.25 -2.58 -16.48
#